data_ae427f568e4b0b429aeb0f7bfc5ba3aa
#
_entry.id   ae427f568e4b0b429aeb0f7bfc5ba3aa
#
_cell.length_a   1.000
_cell.length_b   1.000
_cell.length_c   1.000
_cell.angle_alpha   90.00
_cell.angle_beta   90.00
_cell.angle_gamma   90.00
#
_symmetry.space_group_name_H-M   'P 1'
#
loop_
_entity.id
_entity.type
_entity.pdbx_description
1 polymer ?
#
loop_
_entity_poly.entity_id
_entity_poly.type
_entity_poly.pdbx_seq_one_letter_code
_entity_poly.pdbx_strand_id
1 'polypeptide(L)'
;MPTVVTDAEADLEQPWAPNVHRVLKSAGVTHVSYVPDAGHASLIDLFTADPEVVSNVLTSEQEGIAIAAGAWLGGKRSVLLLQSSGVGNCINMLSLMTIARFPLLMLVTMRGEWAEFNPWQVPMGRATEPALQAIGVQTFRADTAEDLVEIAGSAATLAYEADQQIAVLISQRMIGRKIW
;
A
#
# COMPACT_ATOMS: atom_id res chain seq x y z
N MET A 1 -19.29 -34.00 23.73
CA MET A 1 -19.37 -32.63 23.17
C MET A 1 -18.05 -32.38 22.44
N PRO A 2 -18.03 -32.20 21.13
CA PRO A 2 -16.82 -31.85 20.44
C PRO A 2 -16.45 -30.38 20.77
N THR A 3 -15.22 -30.21 21.21
CA THR A 3 -14.60 -28.90 21.46
C THR A 3 -14.58 -28.14 20.14
N VAL A 4 -15.31 -27.05 20.07
CA VAL A 4 -15.19 -26.09 18.95
C VAL A 4 -13.84 -25.43 19.09
N VAL A 5 -12.89 -25.85 18.26
CA VAL A 5 -11.64 -25.12 18.07
C VAL A 5 -12.00 -23.84 17.36
N THR A 6 -11.92 -22.74 18.08
CA THR A 6 -12.04 -21.41 17.49
C THR A 6 -10.75 -21.12 16.71
N ASP A 7 -10.80 -21.36 15.40
CA ASP A 7 -9.79 -20.90 14.45
C ASP A 7 -9.89 -19.36 14.28
N ALA A 8 -9.76 -18.62 15.35
CA ALA A 8 -9.92 -17.17 15.37
C ALA A 8 -8.60 -16.42 15.27
N GLU A 9 -7.51 -17.07 14.94
CA GLU A 9 -6.20 -16.45 14.70
C GLU A 9 -5.41 -17.28 13.67
N ALA A 10 -5.94 -17.42 12.47
CA ALA A 10 -5.03 -17.58 11.35
C ALA A 10 -4.43 -16.18 11.14
N ASP A 11 -3.32 -15.90 11.81
CA ASP A 11 -2.38 -14.88 11.39
C ASP A 11 -2.21 -15.10 9.88
N LEU A 12 -2.70 -14.15 9.09
CA LEU A 12 -2.47 -14.17 7.65
C LEU A 12 -0.97 -13.98 7.50
N GLU A 13 -0.21 -15.09 7.54
CA GLU A 13 1.20 -15.04 7.23
C GLU A 13 1.34 -14.37 5.87
N GLN A 14 2.00 -13.22 5.85
CA GLN A 14 2.31 -12.49 4.64
C GLN A 14 3.77 -12.78 4.26
N PRO A 15 4.05 -13.95 3.66
CA PRO A 15 5.42 -14.40 3.41
C PRO A 15 6.17 -13.49 2.43
N TRP A 16 5.46 -12.64 1.72
CA TRP A 16 6.01 -11.62 0.84
C TRP A 16 6.56 -10.38 1.59
N ALA A 17 6.06 -10.10 2.78
CA ALA A 17 6.36 -8.86 3.49
C ALA A 17 7.86 -8.64 3.79
N PRO A 18 8.64 -9.65 4.26
CA PRO A 18 10.09 -9.46 4.46
C PRO A 18 10.84 -9.13 3.18
N ASN A 19 10.44 -9.70 2.05
CA ASN A 19 11.08 -9.45 0.77
C ASN A 19 10.74 -8.06 0.24
N VAL A 20 9.47 -7.62 0.36
CA VAL A 20 9.04 -6.26 -0.02
C VAL A 20 9.73 -5.23 0.87
N HIS A 21 9.79 -5.43 2.20
CA HIS A 21 10.52 -4.56 3.12
C HIS A 21 11.98 -4.39 2.66
N ARG A 22 12.70 -5.50 2.41
CA ARG A 22 14.09 -5.48 1.97
C ARG A 22 14.27 -4.73 0.65
N VAL A 23 13.39 -4.94 -0.33
CA VAL A 23 13.45 -4.28 -1.64
C VAL A 23 13.23 -2.77 -1.49
N LEU A 24 12.26 -2.34 -0.71
CA LEU A 24 11.98 -0.92 -0.46
C LEU A 24 13.11 -0.25 0.33
N LYS A 25 13.70 -0.92 1.32
CA LYS A 25 14.90 -0.44 2.02
C LYS A 25 16.08 -0.28 1.06
N SER A 26 16.30 -1.24 0.18
CA SER A 26 17.35 -1.17 -0.85
C SER A 26 17.13 -0.03 -1.84
N ALA A 27 15.88 0.35 -2.08
CA ALA A 27 15.51 1.53 -2.86
C ALA A 27 15.64 2.86 -2.08
N GLY A 28 16.13 2.82 -0.84
CA GLY A 28 16.35 4.00 -0.02
C GLY A 28 15.11 4.55 0.69
N VAL A 29 14.04 3.75 0.83
CA VAL A 29 12.87 4.13 1.62
C VAL A 29 13.25 4.22 3.09
N THR A 30 13.03 5.40 3.68
CA THR A 30 13.29 5.72 5.09
C THR A 30 12.05 6.22 5.82
N HIS A 31 10.94 6.39 5.12
CA HIS A 31 9.67 6.83 5.70
C HIS A 31 8.54 5.92 5.22
N VAL A 32 7.70 5.50 6.13
CA VAL A 32 6.46 4.80 5.83
C VAL A 32 5.30 5.53 6.48
N SER A 33 4.22 5.71 5.75
CA SER A 33 2.98 6.26 6.27
C SER A 33 1.85 5.27 6.00
N TYR A 34 0.96 5.05 6.95
CA TYR A 34 -0.12 4.08 6.81
C TYR A 34 -1.33 4.37 7.69
N VAL A 35 -2.50 3.99 7.22
CA VAL A 35 -3.66 3.71 8.05
C VAL A 35 -3.60 2.20 8.39
N PRO A 36 -3.78 1.80 9.66
CA PRO A 36 -3.72 0.37 10.03
C PRO A 36 -4.65 -0.50 9.19
N ASP A 37 -4.09 -1.48 8.50
CA ASP A 37 -4.80 -2.42 7.64
C ASP A 37 -4.25 -3.83 7.79
N ALA A 38 -5.13 -4.81 7.99
CA ALA A 38 -4.73 -6.21 8.12
C ALA A 38 -4.02 -6.75 6.87
N GLY A 39 -4.32 -6.21 5.68
CA GLY A 39 -3.64 -6.59 4.44
C GLY A 39 -2.17 -6.18 4.39
N HIS A 40 -1.76 -5.23 5.22
CA HIS A 40 -0.38 -4.77 5.35
C HIS A 40 0.25 -5.12 6.71
N ALA A 41 -0.43 -5.84 7.60
CA ALA A 41 -0.02 -5.98 9.00
C ALA A 41 1.45 -6.38 9.16
N SER A 42 1.89 -7.46 8.53
CA SER A 42 3.28 -7.93 8.64
C SER A 42 4.29 -6.92 8.06
N LEU A 43 3.94 -6.21 6.99
CA LEU A 43 4.81 -5.19 6.41
C LEU A 43 4.90 -3.95 7.31
N ILE A 44 3.79 -3.54 7.92
CA ILE A 44 3.73 -2.45 8.90
C ILE A 44 4.61 -2.78 10.10
N ASP A 45 4.50 -4.00 10.64
CA ASP A 45 5.29 -4.45 11.79
C ASP A 45 6.79 -4.42 11.48
N LEU A 46 7.20 -4.88 10.29
CA LEU A 46 8.60 -4.83 9.87
C LEU A 46 9.13 -3.40 9.79
N PHE A 47 8.38 -2.48 9.20
CA PHE A 47 8.79 -1.08 9.14
C PHE A 47 8.79 -0.39 10.50
N THR A 48 7.82 -0.72 11.36
CA THR A 48 7.74 -0.13 12.70
C THR A 48 8.88 -0.61 13.61
N ALA A 49 9.32 -1.85 13.42
CA ALA A 49 10.46 -2.42 14.15
C ALA A 49 11.82 -1.96 13.61
N ASP A 50 11.89 -1.38 12.43
CA ASP A 50 13.14 -0.93 11.80
C ASP A 50 13.55 0.46 12.33
N PRO A 51 14.65 0.57 13.11
CA PRO A 51 15.07 1.84 13.70
C PRO A 51 15.56 2.88 12.69
N GLU A 52 15.80 2.48 11.43
CA GLU A 52 16.22 3.38 10.36
C GLU A 52 15.03 3.97 9.58
N VAL A 53 13.80 3.57 9.94
CA VAL A 53 12.58 4.01 9.27
C VAL A 53 11.72 4.84 10.21
N VAL A 54 11.27 5.98 9.72
CA VAL A 54 10.25 6.80 10.38
C VAL A 54 8.88 6.28 9.98
N SER A 55 8.15 5.74 10.95
CA SER A 55 6.80 5.18 10.75
C SER A 55 5.74 6.16 11.25
N ASN A 56 4.81 6.54 10.38
CA ASN A 56 3.72 7.48 10.67
C ASN A 56 2.37 6.77 10.58
N VAL A 57 1.67 6.67 11.71
CA VAL A 57 0.27 6.25 11.72
C VAL A 57 -0.60 7.44 11.35
N LEU A 58 -1.45 7.28 10.36
CA LEU A 58 -2.29 8.34 9.80
C LEU A 58 -3.70 8.30 10.37
N THR A 59 -4.32 9.47 10.45
CA THR A 59 -5.77 9.59 10.72
C THR A 59 -6.58 9.36 9.43
N SER A 60 -6.02 9.78 8.29
CA SER A 60 -6.60 9.58 6.96
C SER A 60 -5.50 9.43 5.93
N GLU A 61 -5.72 8.64 4.90
CA GLU A 61 -4.73 8.30 3.86
C GLU A 61 -4.20 9.54 3.12
N GLN A 62 -5.01 10.57 2.95
CA GLN A 62 -4.58 11.83 2.31
C GLN A 62 -3.44 12.54 3.05
N GLU A 63 -3.32 12.37 4.37
CA GLU A 63 -2.19 12.91 5.15
C GLU A 63 -0.86 12.31 4.69
N GLY A 64 -0.88 11.03 4.33
CA GLY A 64 0.30 10.32 3.83
C GLY A 64 0.85 10.92 2.54
N ILE A 65 0.01 11.49 1.69
CA ILE A 65 0.43 12.19 0.48
C ILE A 65 1.17 13.47 0.83
N ALA A 66 0.66 14.25 1.79
CA ALA A 66 1.34 15.47 2.24
C ALA A 66 2.68 15.15 2.93
N ILE A 67 2.72 14.08 3.74
CA ILE A 67 3.96 13.59 4.37
C ILE A 67 4.97 13.15 3.31
N ALA A 68 4.53 12.43 2.27
CA ALA A 68 5.39 12.01 1.16
C ALA A 68 6.01 13.21 0.43
N ALA A 69 5.21 14.24 0.15
CA ALA A 69 5.69 15.48 -0.45
C ALA A 69 6.73 16.17 0.44
N GLY A 70 6.47 16.27 1.74
CA GLY A 70 7.41 16.84 2.71
C GLY A 70 8.70 16.04 2.84
N ALA A 71 8.60 14.71 2.87
CA ALA A 71 9.76 13.82 2.90
C ALA A 71 10.64 14.01 1.66
N TRP A 72 10.04 14.08 0.48
CA TRP A 72 10.76 14.33 -0.77
C TRP A 72 11.49 15.68 -0.77
N LEU A 73 10.84 16.75 -0.32
CA LEU A 73 11.48 18.05 -0.15
C LEU A 73 12.65 18.03 0.86
N GLY A 74 12.57 17.13 1.84
CA GLY A 74 13.65 16.85 2.80
C GLY A 74 14.72 15.87 2.28
N GLY A 75 14.66 15.47 1.01
CA GLY A 75 15.60 14.51 0.40
C GLY A 75 15.41 13.07 0.89
N LYS A 76 14.20 12.71 1.31
CA LYS A 76 13.85 11.38 1.82
C LYS A 76 12.85 10.68 0.89
N ARG A 77 12.97 9.34 0.80
CA ARG A 77 12.04 8.50 0.05
C ARG A 77 11.02 7.88 1.02
N SER A 78 9.75 7.93 0.62
CA SER A 78 8.65 7.45 1.46
C SER A 78 7.72 6.53 0.69
N VAL A 79 7.14 5.54 1.36
CA VAL A 79 6.07 4.69 0.83
C VAL A 79 4.79 4.91 1.63
N LEU A 80 3.65 4.93 0.93
CA LEU A 80 2.32 5.00 1.54
C LEU A 80 1.64 3.64 1.41
N LEU A 81 1.28 3.06 2.56
CA LEU A 81 0.53 1.80 2.63
C LEU A 81 -0.93 2.12 2.92
N LEU A 82 -1.82 1.66 2.08
CA LEU A 82 -3.25 1.95 2.21
C LEU A 82 -4.11 0.83 1.60
N GLN A 83 -5.38 0.83 1.97
CA GLN A 83 -6.38 -0.06 1.39
C GLN A 83 -7.08 0.65 0.20
N SER A 84 -7.69 -0.10 -0.72
CA SER A 84 -8.43 0.45 -1.85
C SER A 84 -9.52 1.46 -1.44
N SER A 85 -10.18 1.25 -0.29
CA SER A 85 -11.15 2.24 0.25
C SER A 85 -10.49 3.59 0.59
N GLY A 86 -9.25 3.56 1.08
CA GLY A 86 -8.49 4.75 1.42
C GLY A 86 -8.02 5.55 0.20
N VAL A 87 -7.90 4.91 -0.97
CA VAL A 87 -7.60 5.63 -2.23
C VAL A 87 -8.65 6.68 -2.52
N GLY A 88 -9.92 6.42 -2.21
CA GLY A 88 -10.99 7.42 -2.37
C GLY A 88 -10.73 8.74 -1.62
N ASN A 89 -10.08 8.67 -0.46
CA ASN A 89 -9.73 9.86 0.33
C ASN A 89 -8.55 10.65 -0.29
N CYS A 90 -7.78 10.02 -1.17
CA CYS A 90 -6.55 10.57 -1.71
C CYS A 90 -6.72 11.33 -3.03
N ILE A 91 -7.80 11.09 -3.78
CA ILE A 91 -7.89 11.51 -5.20
C ILE A 91 -7.61 13.00 -5.38
N ASN A 92 -8.21 13.89 -4.59
CA ASN A 92 -7.93 15.30 -4.69
C ASN A 92 -6.48 15.66 -4.30
N MET A 93 -5.93 15.02 -3.25
CA MET A 93 -4.56 15.30 -2.80
C MET A 93 -3.48 14.82 -3.77
N LEU A 94 -3.76 13.82 -4.59
CA LEU A 94 -2.86 13.35 -5.64
C LEU A 94 -2.56 14.45 -6.68
N SER A 95 -3.44 15.45 -6.84
CA SER A 95 -3.18 16.62 -7.67
C SER A 95 -1.93 17.38 -7.25
N LEU A 96 -1.63 17.43 -5.94
CA LEU A 96 -0.41 18.05 -5.43
C LEU A 96 0.83 17.36 -6.02
N MET A 97 0.87 16.03 -5.99
CA MET A 97 2.01 15.26 -6.48
C MET A 97 2.19 15.44 -8.00
N THR A 98 1.08 15.43 -8.74
CA THR A 98 1.08 15.60 -10.20
C THR A 98 1.56 16.97 -10.62
N ILE A 99 1.03 18.05 -10.02
CA ILE A 99 1.37 19.44 -10.37
C ILE A 99 2.81 19.78 -9.93
N ALA A 100 3.21 19.34 -8.75
CA ALA A 100 4.56 19.58 -8.24
C ALA A 100 5.62 18.62 -8.82
N ARG A 101 5.21 17.58 -9.55
CA ARG A 101 6.06 16.50 -10.06
C ARG A 101 6.82 15.80 -8.95
N PHE A 102 6.18 15.58 -7.83
CA PHE A 102 6.78 14.83 -6.73
C PHE A 102 6.58 13.33 -6.94
N PRO A 103 7.60 12.52 -6.70
CA PRO A 103 7.46 11.07 -6.74
C PRO A 103 6.53 10.60 -5.62
N LEU A 104 5.78 9.55 -5.89
CA LEU A 104 4.95 8.88 -4.91
C LEU A 104 4.94 7.39 -5.18
N LEU A 105 5.20 6.60 -4.15
CA LEU A 105 5.01 5.15 -4.19
C LEU A 105 3.91 4.76 -3.20
N MET A 106 2.89 4.09 -3.71
CA MET A 106 1.79 3.55 -2.93
C MET A 106 1.72 2.03 -3.09
N LEU A 107 1.55 1.31 -1.98
CA LEU A 107 1.15 -0.09 -1.98
C LEU A 107 -0.31 -0.16 -1.53
N VAL A 108 -1.18 -0.66 -2.38
CA VAL A 108 -2.63 -0.63 -2.19
C VAL A 108 -3.16 -2.05 -2.07
N THR A 109 -3.60 -2.46 -0.88
CA THR A 109 -4.31 -3.73 -0.70
C THR A 109 -5.72 -3.61 -1.26
N MET A 110 -6.03 -4.46 -2.23
CA MET A 110 -7.33 -4.41 -2.90
C MET A 110 -8.41 -5.12 -2.10
N ARG A 111 -9.59 -4.52 -2.06
CA ARG A 111 -10.82 -5.05 -1.50
C ARG A 111 -11.93 -4.97 -2.55
N GLY A 112 -13.00 -5.73 -2.35
CA GLY A 112 -14.16 -5.68 -3.22
C GLY A 112 -14.01 -6.38 -4.57
N GLU A 113 -12.97 -7.19 -4.74
CA GLU A 113 -12.66 -7.89 -5.99
C GLU A 113 -12.98 -9.39 -5.92
N TRP A 114 -12.64 -10.03 -4.80
CA TRP A 114 -12.71 -11.47 -4.66
C TRP A 114 -13.16 -11.88 -3.26
N ALA A 115 -14.21 -12.71 -3.20
CA ALA A 115 -14.77 -13.22 -1.95
C ALA A 115 -14.98 -12.14 -0.87
N GLU A 116 -15.35 -10.93 -1.28
CA GLU A 116 -15.58 -9.81 -0.38
C GLU A 116 -16.91 -10.00 0.38
N PHE A 117 -16.83 -10.11 1.69
CA PHE A 117 -17.99 -10.23 2.53
C PHE A 117 -18.66 -8.89 2.87
N ASN A 118 -17.89 -7.78 2.79
CA ASN A 118 -18.38 -6.44 3.09
C ASN A 118 -18.75 -5.71 1.79
N PRO A 119 -20.05 -5.61 1.44
CA PRO A 119 -20.47 -4.96 0.21
C PRO A 119 -20.08 -3.49 0.11
N TRP A 120 -19.80 -2.83 1.22
CA TRP A 120 -19.30 -1.46 1.27
C TRP A 120 -17.96 -1.29 0.54
N GLN A 121 -17.13 -2.32 0.50
CA GLN A 121 -15.82 -2.29 -0.15
C GLN A 121 -15.89 -2.41 -1.69
N VAL A 122 -16.98 -2.97 -2.22
CA VAL A 122 -17.09 -3.30 -3.66
C VAL A 122 -17.04 -2.07 -4.57
N PRO A 123 -17.73 -0.96 -4.29
CA PRO A 123 -17.67 0.22 -5.17
C PRO A 123 -16.26 0.77 -5.33
N MET A 124 -15.55 0.96 -4.20
CA MET A 124 -14.16 1.46 -4.26
C MET A 124 -13.19 0.43 -4.82
N GLY A 125 -13.39 -0.85 -4.56
CA GLY A 125 -12.58 -1.90 -5.20
C GLY A 125 -12.58 -1.78 -6.72
N ARG A 126 -13.74 -1.52 -7.31
CA ARG A 126 -13.90 -1.32 -8.75
C ARG A 126 -13.39 0.04 -9.25
N ALA A 127 -13.50 1.08 -8.43
CA ALA A 127 -13.15 2.44 -8.80
C ALA A 127 -11.67 2.78 -8.60
N THR A 128 -10.95 2.02 -7.79
CA THR A 128 -9.57 2.35 -7.37
C THR A 128 -8.64 2.54 -8.56
N GLU A 129 -8.51 1.57 -9.42
CA GLU A 129 -7.58 1.66 -10.56
C GLU A 129 -8.00 2.75 -11.56
N PRO A 130 -9.26 2.81 -12.04
CA PRO A 130 -9.68 3.88 -12.93
C PRO A 130 -9.52 5.29 -12.34
N ALA A 131 -9.77 5.47 -11.04
CA ALA A 131 -9.63 6.77 -10.39
C ALA A 131 -8.16 7.20 -10.29
N LEU A 132 -7.25 6.29 -9.95
CA LEU A 132 -5.82 6.54 -9.93
C LEU A 132 -5.29 6.91 -11.31
N GLN A 133 -5.67 6.16 -12.34
CA GLN A 133 -5.27 6.42 -13.72
C GLN A 133 -5.82 7.77 -14.23
N ALA A 134 -7.05 8.12 -13.88
CA ALA A 134 -7.67 9.38 -14.28
C ALA A 134 -6.94 10.62 -13.72
N ILE A 135 -6.30 10.51 -12.55
CA ILE A 135 -5.50 11.60 -11.95
C ILE A 135 -4.00 11.52 -12.33
N GLY A 136 -3.61 10.57 -13.20
CA GLY A 136 -2.25 10.46 -13.73
C GLY A 136 -1.31 9.54 -12.96
N VAL A 137 -1.81 8.76 -11.99
CA VAL A 137 -1.03 7.74 -11.30
C VAL A 137 -0.91 6.49 -12.17
N GLN A 138 0.30 5.99 -12.36
CA GLN A 138 0.53 4.70 -13.03
C GLN A 138 0.22 3.56 -12.07
N THR A 139 -0.48 2.55 -12.55
CA THR A 139 -0.88 1.40 -11.76
C THR A 139 -0.20 0.13 -12.26
N PHE A 140 0.28 -0.68 -11.33
CA PHE A 140 0.77 -2.04 -11.59
C PHE A 140 0.03 -2.99 -10.66
N ARG A 141 -0.29 -4.17 -11.15
CA ARG A 141 -1.03 -5.16 -10.38
C ARG A 141 -0.14 -6.35 -10.02
N ALA A 142 -0.17 -6.74 -8.75
CA ALA A 142 0.49 -7.93 -8.24
C ALA A 142 -0.56 -8.97 -7.83
N ASP A 143 -0.53 -10.13 -8.47
CA ASP A 143 -1.46 -11.24 -8.21
C ASP A 143 -0.79 -12.41 -7.46
N THR A 144 0.54 -12.41 -7.37
CA THR A 144 1.34 -13.38 -6.59
C THR A 144 2.35 -12.68 -5.69
N ALA A 145 2.89 -13.41 -4.73
CA ALA A 145 3.93 -12.90 -3.83
C ALA A 145 5.21 -12.54 -4.60
N GLU A 146 5.57 -13.33 -5.60
CA GLU A 146 6.73 -13.13 -6.46
C GLU A 146 6.56 -11.86 -7.30
N ASP A 147 5.38 -11.70 -7.94
CA ASP A 147 5.05 -10.49 -8.70
C ASP A 147 5.16 -9.24 -7.81
N LEU A 148 4.64 -9.31 -6.59
CA LEU A 148 4.67 -8.16 -5.68
C LEU A 148 6.09 -7.69 -5.38
N VAL A 149 7.01 -8.61 -5.13
CA VAL A 149 8.41 -8.28 -4.83
C VAL A 149 9.10 -7.63 -6.02
N GLU A 150 8.93 -8.19 -7.22
CA GLU A 150 9.49 -7.66 -8.45
C GLU A 150 8.91 -6.29 -8.80
N ILE A 151 7.58 -6.19 -8.76
CA ILE A 151 6.86 -4.96 -9.09
C ILE A 151 7.17 -3.85 -8.08
N ALA A 152 7.27 -4.15 -6.79
CA ALA A 152 7.61 -3.16 -5.78
C ALA A 152 9.00 -2.54 -6.02
N GLY A 153 9.99 -3.34 -6.43
CA GLY A 153 11.32 -2.85 -6.79
C GLY A 153 11.31 -1.97 -8.04
N SER A 154 10.62 -2.42 -9.08
CA SER A 154 10.46 -1.67 -10.32
C SER A 154 9.68 -0.37 -10.11
N ALA A 155 8.60 -0.42 -9.33
CA ALA A 155 7.79 0.73 -8.96
C ALA A 155 8.59 1.77 -8.16
N ALA A 156 9.43 1.32 -7.22
CA ALA A 156 10.31 2.21 -6.47
C ALA A 156 11.32 2.93 -7.40
N THR A 157 11.88 2.21 -8.37
CA THR A 157 12.76 2.80 -9.40
C THR A 157 12.03 3.84 -10.22
N LEU A 158 10.83 3.53 -10.73
CA LEU A 158 10.03 4.48 -11.51
C LEU A 158 9.63 5.70 -10.68
N ALA A 159 9.25 5.50 -9.42
CA ALA A 159 8.88 6.60 -8.56
C ALA A 159 10.07 7.53 -8.31
N TYR A 160 11.18 7.02 -7.82
CA TYR A 160 12.23 7.87 -7.26
C TYR A 160 13.34 8.26 -8.24
N GLU A 161 13.51 7.52 -9.35
CA GLU A 161 14.52 7.86 -10.37
C GLU A 161 13.89 8.53 -11.61
N ALA A 162 12.57 8.44 -11.77
CA ALA A 162 11.85 9.03 -12.90
C ALA A 162 10.73 10.01 -12.48
N ASP A 163 10.66 10.39 -11.20
CA ASP A 163 9.71 11.35 -10.63
C ASP A 163 8.23 10.99 -10.95
N GLN A 164 7.89 9.69 -10.87
CA GLN A 164 6.56 9.22 -11.20
C GLN A 164 5.70 8.98 -9.94
N GLN A 165 4.37 9.05 -10.13
CA GLN A 165 3.40 8.61 -9.12
C GLN A 165 2.97 7.19 -9.48
N ILE A 166 3.28 6.23 -8.61
CA ILE A 166 3.08 4.80 -8.84
C ILE A 166 2.21 4.21 -7.74
N ALA A 167 1.23 3.41 -8.13
CA ALA A 167 0.46 2.57 -7.21
C ALA A 167 0.61 1.08 -7.59
N VAL A 168 1.07 0.27 -6.66
CA VAL A 168 1.07 -1.18 -6.78
C VAL A 168 -0.20 -1.72 -6.15
N LEU A 169 -1.08 -2.29 -6.97
CA LEU A 169 -2.36 -2.86 -6.55
C LEU A 169 -2.15 -4.33 -6.16
N ILE A 170 -2.25 -4.61 -4.87
CA ILE A 170 -2.06 -5.95 -4.31
C ILE A 170 -3.41 -6.66 -4.33
N SER A 171 -3.53 -7.70 -5.15
CA SER A 171 -4.77 -8.45 -5.36
C SER A 171 -5.37 -8.95 -4.04
N GLN A 172 -6.68 -8.78 -3.86
CA GLN A 172 -7.40 -9.35 -2.72
C GLN A 172 -7.24 -10.88 -2.66
N ARG A 173 -7.10 -11.53 -3.80
CA ARG A 173 -6.88 -12.97 -3.86
C ARG A 173 -5.55 -13.38 -3.22
N MET A 174 -4.52 -12.54 -3.35
CA MET A 174 -3.21 -12.76 -2.75
C MET A 174 -3.21 -12.55 -1.24
N ILE A 175 -3.89 -11.50 -0.75
CA ILE A 175 -3.95 -11.20 0.69
C ILE A 175 -4.96 -12.07 1.45
N GLY A 176 -5.78 -12.84 0.74
CA GLY A 176 -6.71 -13.79 1.31
C GLY A 176 -8.09 -13.23 1.66
N ARG A 177 -9.00 -14.15 2.00
CA ARG A 177 -10.36 -13.86 2.41
C ARG A 177 -10.43 -13.63 3.91
N LYS A 178 -11.00 -12.51 4.35
CA LYS A 178 -11.40 -12.38 5.77
C LYS A 178 -12.57 -13.32 6.07
N ILE A 179 -12.46 -14.06 7.16
CA ILE A 179 -13.52 -14.91 7.72
C ILE A 179 -13.94 -14.25 9.03
N TRP A 180 -15.26 -14.11 9.24
CA TRP A 180 -15.86 -13.61 10.50
C TRP A 180 -16.55 -14.74 11.20
#